data_7bb65c0bd7ead5b1647dcdb812434d1d
#
_entry.id   7bb65c0bd7ead5b1647dcdb812434d1d
#
_cell.length_a   1.000
_cell.length_b   1.000
_cell.length_c   1.000
_cell.angle_alpha   90.00
_cell.angle_beta   90.00
_cell.angle_gamma   90.00
#
_symmetry.space_group_name_H-M   'P 1'
#
loop_
_entity.id
_entity.type
_entity.pdbx_description
1 polymer ?
#
loop_
_entity_poly.entity_id
_entity_poly.type
_entity_poly.pdbx_seq_one_letter_code
_entity_poly.pdbx_strand_id
1 'polypeptide(L)'
;MKIEKLSTDILIIGGGTAGCYAALTISENSDKKVLICEKAHIKRSGCLAAGVNALNAYIVDGRKPQDYVDYAKKDADGIVREDLLLTMSEKLNEVTDRLEKLGLVILKDENGKYVTRGNRNLKINGENIKPILASAVEQAKNVEILNRVNIIDFAVKENKINGAYGIGIENDTFYIIKAKAVIVATGGAAGLYKPN
;
A
#
# COMPACT_ATOMS: atom_id res chain seq x y z
N MET A 1 10.72 -21.75 -20.69
CA MET A 1 10.47 -21.06 -19.41
C MET A 1 11.69 -21.19 -18.52
N LYS A 2 12.33 -20.11 -18.16
CA LYS A 2 13.46 -20.04 -17.22
C LYS A 2 12.92 -20.20 -15.80
N ILE A 3 13.68 -20.88 -14.91
CA ILE A 3 13.35 -20.94 -13.48
C ILE A 3 14.32 -20.06 -12.73
N GLU A 4 13.80 -19.13 -11.94
CA GLU A 4 14.59 -18.23 -11.08
C GLU A 4 14.24 -18.44 -9.62
N LYS A 5 15.28 -18.62 -8.78
CA LYS A 5 15.11 -18.84 -7.34
C LYS A 5 15.61 -17.63 -6.58
N LEU A 6 14.74 -17.04 -5.78
CA LEU A 6 15.02 -15.86 -4.98
C LEU A 6 14.82 -16.15 -3.49
N SER A 7 15.42 -15.32 -2.64
CA SER A 7 15.26 -15.42 -1.20
C SER A 7 15.26 -14.02 -0.58
N THR A 8 14.31 -13.77 0.31
CA THR A 8 14.17 -12.53 1.05
C THR A 8 13.75 -12.81 2.51
N ASP A 9 13.84 -11.83 3.39
CA ASP A 9 13.24 -11.94 4.71
C ASP A 9 11.74 -11.74 4.64
N ILE A 10 11.29 -10.72 3.90
CA ILE A 10 9.88 -10.35 3.78
C ILE A 10 9.53 -10.19 2.30
N LEU A 11 8.53 -10.95 1.85
CA LEU A 11 7.92 -10.80 0.54
C LEU A 11 6.66 -9.94 0.66
N ILE A 12 6.55 -8.92 -0.17
CA ILE A 12 5.34 -8.10 -0.30
C ILE A 12 4.72 -8.37 -1.67
N ILE A 13 3.46 -8.79 -1.69
CA ILE A 13 2.72 -9.08 -2.91
C ILE A 13 1.83 -7.89 -3.24
N GLY A 14 2.20 -7.14 -4.28
CA GLY A 14 1.53 -5.92 -4.70
C GLY A 14 2.25 -4.65 -4.29
N GLY A 15 2.59 -3.83 -5.27
CA GLY A 15 3.27 -2.53 -5.14
C GLY A 15 2.31 -1.33 -5.09
N GLY A 16 1.06 -1.52 -4.68
CA GLY A 16 0.10 -0.44 -4.42
C GLY A 16 0.49 0.39 -3.20
N THR A 17 -0.41 1.27 -2.74
CA THR A 17 -0.16 2.12 -1.56
C THR A 17 0.21 1.31 -0.33
N ALA A 18 -0.55 0.26 -0.03
CA ALA A 18 -0.31 -0.58 1.13
C ALA A 18 1.05 -1.27 1.07
N GLY A 19 1.43 -1.83 -0.09
CA GLY A 19 2.73 -2.46 -0.28
C GLY A 19 3.89 -1.49 -0.18
N CYS A 20 3.77 -0.30 -0.77
CA CYS A 20 4.79 0.75 -0.65
C CYS A 20 4.98 1.20 0.81
N TYR A 21 3.90 1.45 1.54
CA TYR A 21 3.98 1.84 2.94
C TYR A 21 4.55 0.74 3.83
N ALA A 22 4.16 -0.52 3.61
CA ALA A 22 4.73 -1.66 4.32
C ALA A 22 6.24 -1.75 4.10
N ALA A 23 6.70 -1.65 2.85
CA ALA A 23 8.12 -1.67 2.50
C ALA A 23 8.91 -0.54 3.17
N LEU A 24 8.41 0.70 3.08
CA LEU A 24 9.05 1.86 3.71
C LEU A 24 9.11 1.72 5.23
N THR A 25 8.03 1.27 5.86
CA THR A 25 7.99 1.07 7.31
C THR A 25 8.97 0.00 7.77
N ILE A 26 9.09 -1.11 7.03
CA ILE A 26 10.07 -2.16 7.33
C ILE A 26 11.49 -1.62 7.16
N SER A 27 11.74 -0.90 6.06
CA SER A 27 13.07 -0.35 5.76
C SER A 27 13.55 0.66 6.79
N GLU A 28 12.65 1.47 7.33
CA GLU A 28 12.98 2.46 8.36
C GLU A 28 13.21 1.87 9.75
N ASN A 29 12.61 0.71 10.03
CA ASN A 29 12.64 0.11 11.37
C ASN A 29 13.44 -1.19 11.46
N SER A 30 14.04 -1.65 10.37
CA SER A 30 14.84 -2.88 10.35
C SER A 30 15.78 -2.98 9.15
N ASP A 31 16.79 -3.83 9.27
CA ASP A 31 17.69 -4.20 8.17
C ASP A 31 17.21 -5.43 7.37
N LYS A 32 15.94 -5.82 7.54
CA LYS A 32 15.36 -6.98 6.86
C LYS A 32 15.29 -6.73 5.36
N LYS A 33 15.72 -7.72 4.58
CA LYS A 33 15.57 -7.68 3.12
C LYS A 33 14.10 -7.79 2.74
N VAL A 34 13.63 -6.87 1.94
CA VAL A 34 12.25 -6.81 1.44
C VAL A 34 12.27 -7.01 -0.06
N LEU A 35 11.41 -7.88 -0.57
CA LEU A 35 11.14 -8.04 -1.99
C LEU A 35 9.69 -7.69 -2.26
N ILE A 36 9.45 -6.72 -3.14
CA ILE A 36 8.10 -6.42 -3.65
C ILE A 36 7.92 -7.09 -5.01
N CYS A 37 6.89 -7.92 -5.15
CA CYS A 37 6.45 -8.42 -6.45
C CYS A 37 5.20 -7.66 -6.90
N GLU A 38 5.32 -6.95 -8.02
CA GLU A 38 4.23 -6.16 -8.60
C GLU A 38 3.88 -6.69 -10.00
N LYS A 39 2.63 -7.08 -10.21
CA LYS A 39 2.21 -7.63 -11.51
C LYS A 39 2.22 -6.62 -12.66
N ALA A 40 2.04 -5.33 -12.33
CA ALA A 40 2.15 -4.24 -13.32
C ALA A 40 3.50 -3.53 -13.15
N HIS A 41 3.49 -2.30 -12.71
CA HIS A 41 4.69 -1.51 -12.47
C HIS A 41 4.49 -0.64 -11.23
N ILE A 42 5.45 -0.61 -10.31
CA ILE A 42 5.31 0.07 -9.02
C ILE A 42 4.94 1.56 -9.15
N LYS A 43 5.39 2.24 -10.20
CA LYS A 43 5.06 3.66 -10.45
C LYS A 43 3.62 3.90 -10.90
N ARG A 44 2.91 2.85 -11.34
CA ARG A 44 1.58 2.94 -11.95
C ARG A 44 0.59 1.89 -11.44
N SER A 45 0.87 1.27 -10.29
CA SER A 45 -0.01 0.25 -9.70
C SER A 45 -0.84 0.81 -8.55
N GLY A 46 -1.98 0.15 -8.30
CA GLY A 46 -2.92 0.52 -7.24
C GLY A 46 -3.86 1.67 -7.62
N CYS A 47 -4.88 1.90 -6.80
CA CYS A 47 -5.92 2.90 -7.07
C CYS A 47 -5.40 4.35 -7.13
N LEU A 48 -4.35 4.67 -6.38
CA LEU A 48 -3.74 6.01 -6.40
C LEU A 48 -2.99 6.34 -7.71
N ALA A 49 -2.76 5.35 -8.56
CA ALA A 49 -2.11 5.57 -9.86
C ALA A 49 -2.99 6.33 -10.85
N ALA A 50 -4.30 6.37 -10.63
CA ALA A 50 -5.24 7.15 -11.43
C ALA A 50 -5.17 8.67 -11.16
N GLY A 51 -4.45 9.07 -10.09
CA GLY A 51 -4.46 10.42 -9.59
C GLY A 51 -5.68 10.69 -8.71
N VAL A 52 -5.48 11.44 -7.64
CA VAL A 52 -6.55 11.82 -6.70
C VAL A 52 -6.38 13.29 -6.31
N ASN A 53 -7.48 13.98 -6.04
CA ASN A 53 -7.49 15.39 -5.64
C ASN A 53 -7.83 15.61 -4.16
N ALA A 54 -8.04 14.52 -3.43
CA ALA A 54 -8.32 14.55 -1.99
C ALA A 54 -7.81 13.28 -1.31
N LEU A 55 -7.34 13.42 -0.07
CA LEU A 55 -7.18 12.33 0.87
C LEU A 55 -8.47 12.24 1.69
N ASN A 56 -9.22 11.16 1.55
CA ASN A 56 -10.51 10.96 2.22
C ASN A 56 -10.38 10.39 3.64
N ALA A 57 -9.23 10.53 4.24
CA ALA A 57 -8.90 9.89 5.49
C ALA A 57 -8.00 10.80 6.30
N TYR A 58 -8.60 11.74 7.01
CA TYR A 58 -7.91 12.66 7.92
C TYR A 58 -8.83 12.97 9.11
N ILE A 59 -8.25 13.01 10.28
CA ILE A 59 -8.97 13.38 11.50
C ILE A 59 -8.80 14.88 11.67
N VAL A 60 -9.83 15.65 11.32
CA VAL A 60 -9.85 17.11 11.43
C VAL A 60 -10.01 17.54 12.89
N ASP A 61 -9.64 18.80 13.18
CA ASP A 61 -9.78 19.39 14.51
C ASP A 61 -11.21 19.21 15.07
N GLY A 62 -11.30 18.76 16.32
CA GLY A 62 -12.58 18.47 16.99
C GLY A 62 -13.19 17.11 16.67
N ARG A 63 -12.54 16.29 15.84
CA ARG A 63 -12.95 14.91 15.55
C ARG A 63 -12.03 13.91 16.23
N LYS A 64 -12.52 12.67 16.34
CA LYS A 64 -11.79 11.53 16.93
C LYS A 64 -11.64 10.41 15.91
N PRO A 65 -10.65 9.51 16.06
CA PRO A 65 -10.53 8.30 15.23
C PRO A 65 -11.83 7.49 15.15
N GLN A 66 -12.60 7.41 16.23
CA GLN A 66 -13.88 6.72 16.26
C GLN A 66 -14.90 7.30 15.26
N ASP A 67 -14.92 8.62 15.06
CA ASP A 67 -15.83 9.25 14.08
C ASP A 67 -15.59 8.74 12.66
N TYR A 68 -14.33 8.37 12.33
CA TYR A 68 -13.99 7.75 11.06
C TYR A 68 -14.51 6.30 10.96
N VAL A 69 -14.41 5.55 12.06
CA VAL A 69 -14.96 4.18 12.15
C VAL A 69 -16.46 4.20 11.95
N ASP A 70 -17.16 5.08 12.65
CA ASP A 70 -18.61 5.20 12.57
C ASP A 70 -19.07 5.58 11.15
N TYR A 71 -18.33 6.49 10.51
CA TYR A 71 -18.56 6.82 9.10
C TYR A 71 -18.38 5.59 8.19
N ALA A 72 -17.25 4.90 8.30
CA ALA A 72 -16.95 3.77 7.44
C ALA A 72 -17.93 2.60 7.65
N LYS A 73 -18.37 2.40 8.89
CA LYS A 73 -19.40 1.41 9.24
C LYS A 73 -20.74 1.73 8.57
N LYS A 74 -21.15 3.00 8.60
CA LYS A 74 -22.37 3.46 7.94
C LYS A 74 -22.28 3.32 6.41
N ASP A 75 -21.13 3.68 5.82
CA ASP A 75 -20.91 3.64 4.38
C ASP A 75 -20.89 2.20 3.83
N ALA A 76 -20.48 1.24 4.64
CA ALA A 76 -20.41 -0.18 4.30
C ALA A 76 -21.56 -1.02 4.87
N ASP A 77 -22.69 -0.41 5.21
CA ASP A 77 -23.88 -1.08 5.78
C ASP A 77 -23.53 -2.05 6.96
N GLY A 78 -22.57 -1.68 7.78
CA GLY A 78 -22.12 -2.45 8.93
C GLY A 78 -21.12 -3.57 8.62
N ILE A 79 -20.78 -3.82 7.36
CA ILE A 79 -19.83 -4.89 6.96
C ILE A 79 -18.41 -4.38 7.08
N VAL A 80 -17.93 -4.21 8.31
CA VAL A 80 -16.57 -3.73 8.62
C VAL A 80 -15.97 -4.44 9.83
N ARG A 81 -14.64 -4.45 9.90
CA ARG A 81 -13.86 -4.81 11.09
C ARG A 81 -13.53 -3.51 11.84
N GLU A 82 -14.35 -3.14 12.80
CA GLU A 82 -14.25 -1.87 13.55
C GLU A 82 -12.91 -1.77 14.30
N ASP A 83 -12.39 -2.87 14.84
CA ASP A 83 -11.10 -2.94 15.51
C ASP A 83 -9.93 -2.59 14.56
N LEU A 84 -9.96 -3.08 13.33
CA LEU A 84 -8.94 -2.77 12.33
C LEU A 84 -9.08 -1.33 11.82
N LEU A 85 -10.31 -0.86 11.62
CA LEU A 85 -10.58 0.53 11.24
C LEU A 85 -10.11 1.52 12.30
N LEU A 86 -10.32 1.22 13.59
CA LEU A 86 -9.86 2.07 14.67
C LEU A 86 -8.33 2.16 14.69
N THR A 87 -7.65 1.01 14.66
CA THR A 87 -6.18 0.95 14.61
C THR A 87 -5.62 1.76 13.43
N MET A 88 -6.27 1.67 12.25
CA MET A 88 -5.90 2.46 11.08
C MET A 88 -6.18 3.95 11.30
N SER A 89 -7.34 4.31 11.82
CA SER A 89 -7.78 5.71 11.95
C SER A 89 -6.93 6.51 12.94
N GLU A 90 -6.39 5.86 13.96
CA GLU A 90 -5.43 6.46 14.90
C GLU A 90 -4.11 6.91 14.24
N LYS A 91 -3.79 6.35 13.06
CA LYS A 91 -2.56 6.65 12.31
C LYS A 91 -2.75 7.55 11.11
N LEU A 92 -3.96 7.94 10.77
CA LEU A 92 -4.25 8.68 9.52
C LEU A 92 -3.49 9.99 9.40
N ASN A 93 -3.43 10.78 10.48
CA ASN A 93 -2.74 12.07 10.46
C ASN A 93 -1.22 11.90 10.36
N GLU A 94 -0.65 10.96 11.12
CA GLU A 94 0.78 10.62 11.04
C GLU A 94 1.18 10.18 9.62
N VAL A 95 0.37 9.34 8.99
CA VAL A 95 0.60 8.88 7.61
C VAL A 95 0.46 10.02 6.61
N THR A 96 -0.46 10.96 6.83
CA THR A 96 -0.62 12.14 5.99
C THR A 96 0.60 13.06 6.06
N ASP A 97 1.09 13.35 7.26
CA ASP A 97 2.31 14.14 7.47
C ASP A 97 3.54 13.48 6.82
N ARG A 98 3.60 12.15 6.85
CA ARG A 98 4.66 11.41 6.17
C ARG A 98 4.57 11.56 4.64
N LEU A 99 3.37 11.53 4.06
CA LEU A 99 3.21 11.79 2.62
C LEU A 99 3.68 13.20 2.23
N GLU A 100 3.37 14.20 3.03
CA GLU A 100 3.86 15.57 2.81
C GLU A 100 5.40 15.61 2.86
N LYS A 101 6.02 14.97 3.84
CA LYS A 101 7.48 14.86 3.94
C LYS A 101 8.12 14.14 2.76
N LEU A 102 7.42 13.20 2.13
CA LEU A 102 7.85 12.53 0.91
C LEU A 102 7.66 13.39 -0.35
N GLY A 103 7.04 14.57 -0.23
CA GLY A 103 6.89 15.53 -1.32
C GLY A 103 5.46 15.66 -1.87
N LEU A 104 4.45 15.07 -1.21
CA LEU A 104 3.06 15.32 -1.59
C LEU A 104 2.67 16.75 -1.25
N VAL A 105 2.16 17.48 -2.23
CA VAL A 105 1.64 18.83 -2.00
C VAL A 105 0.23 18.74 -1.42
N ILE A 106 0.10 19.11 -0.15
CA ILE A 106 -1.19 19.27 0.53
C ILE A 106 -1.49 20.76 0.62
N LEU A 107 -2.69 21.16 0.22
CA LEU A 107 -3.06 22.56 0.22
C LEU A 107 -3.23 23.07 1.65
N LYS A 108 -2.61 24.22 1.93
CA LYS A 108 -2.68 24.92 3.22
C LYS A 108 -3.34 26.28 3.06
N ASP A 109 -4.02 26.73 4.10
CA ASP A 109 -4.59 28.07 4.22
C ASP A 109 -3.50 29.10 4.60
N GLU A 110 -3.89 30.35 4.75
CA GLU A 110 -3.01 31.46 5.13
C GLU A 110 -2.37 31.30 6.52
N ASN A 111 -2.93 30.46 7.38
CA ASN A 111 -2.42 30.13 8.71
C ASN A 111 -1.54 28.87 8.72
N GLY A 112 -1.27 28.28 7.55
CA GLY A 112 -0.50 27.05 7.40
C GLY A 112 -1.25 25.77 7.78
N LYS A 113 -2.57 25.82 8.03
CA LYS A 113 -3.40 24.65 8.29
C LYS A 113 -3.83 23.98 7.00
N TYR A 114 -3.99 22.67 7.02
CA TYR A 114 -4.49 21.93 5.87
C TYR A 114 -5.89 22.37 5.47
N VAL A 115 -6.10 22.60 4.19
CA VAL A 115 -7.43 22.93 3.64
C VAL A 115 -8.27 21.64 3.62
N THR A 116 -9.30 21.63 4.46
CA THR A 116 -10.22 20.49 4.57
C THR A 116 -11.42 20.65 3.65
N ARG A 117 -11.95 19.53 3.19
CA ARG A 117 -13.22 19.46 2.45
C ARG A 117 -14.17 18.52 3.19
N GLY A 118 -15.20 19.10 3.82
CA GLY A 118 -16.07 18.36 4.73
C GLY A 118 -15.32 17.92 6.00
N ASN A 119 -15.71 16.80 6.56
CA ASN A 119 -15.32 16.39 7.90
C ASN A 119 -14.09 15.48 7.98
N ARG A 120 -13.46 15.10 6.86
CA ARG A 120 -12.38 14.10 6.84
C ARG A 120 -11.45 14.16 5.63
N ASN A 121 -11.71 15.06 4.69
CA ASN A 121 -10.97 15.10 3.44
C ASN A 121 -10.00 16.25 3.46
N LEU A 122 -8.77 16.00 3.04
CA LEU A 122 -7.79 17.03 2.73
C LEU A 122 -7.73 17.27 1.23
N LYS A 123 -7.59 18.53 0.86
CA LYS A 123 -7.37 18.93 -0.52
C LYS A 123 -5.90 18.76 -0.88
N ILE A 124 -5.61 18.00 -1.93
CA ILE A 124 -4.25 17.74 -2.38
C ILE A 124 -4.09 18.00 -3.87
N ASN A 125 -2.85 18.20 -4.29
CA ASN A 125 -2.44 18.05 -5.68
C ASN A 125 -1.83 16.66 -5.84
N GLY A 126 -2.65 15.63 -6.06
CA GLY A 126 -2.32 14.24 -5.83
C GLY A 126 -1.96 13.42 -7.07
N GLU A 127 -1.80 14.04 -8.23
CA GLU A 127 -1.42 13.32 -9.45
C GLU A 127 -0.08 12.59 -9.30
N ASN A 128 0.79 13.09 -8.41
CA ASN A 128 2.12 12.55 -8.16
C ASN A 128 2.23 11.62 -6.95
N ILE A 129 1.15 11.33 -6.22
CA ILE A 129 1.23 10.54 -4.99
C ILE A 129 1.84 9.17 -5.23
N LYS A 130 1.47 8.51 -6.31
CA LYS A 130 2.01 7.18 -6.62
C LYS A 130 3.48 7.22 -7.06
N PRO A 131 3.91 8.09 -7.97
CA PRO A 131 5.33 8.32 -8.26
C PRO A 131 6.16 8.67 -7.02
N ILE A 132 5.67 9.52 -6.12
CA ILE A 132 6.34 9.88 -4.87
C ILE A 132 6.61 8.65 -4.01
N LEU A 133 5.58 7.83 -3.76
CA LEU A 133 5.72 6.59 -2.99
C LEU A 133 6.65 5.59 -3.67
N ALA A 134 6.55 5.42 -4.99
CA ALA A 134 7.41 4.52 -5.73
C ALA A 134 8.89 4.96 -5.65
N SER A 135 9.15 6.27 -5.82
CA SER A 135 10.50 6.83 -5.70
C SER A 135 11.09 6.61 -4.31
N ALA A 136 10.30 6.82 -3.25
CA ALA A 136 10.75 6.56 -1.89
C ALA A 136 11.14 5.09 -1.67
N VAL A 137 10.34 4.16 -2.20
CA VAL A 137 10.63 2.72 -2.12
C VAL A 137 11.86 2.34 -2.94
N GLU A 138 12.02 2.89 -4.15
CA GLU A 138 13.20 2.67 -5.01
C GLU A 138 14.51 3.15 -4.35
N GLN A 139 14.45 4.14 -3.47
CA GLN A 139 15.59 4.67 -2.73
C GLN A 139 15.89 3.93 -1.42
N ALA A 140 14.99 3.08 -0.97
CA ALA A 140 15.16 2.31 0.25
C ALA A 140 16.23 1.21 0.09
N LYS A 141 17.26 1.22 0.94
CA LYS A 141 18.49 0.41 0.77
C LYS A 141 18.29 -1.11 0.81
N ASN A 142 17.27 -1.56 1.53
CA ASN A 142 16.99 -2.97 1.77
C ASN A 142 15.72 -3.46 1.06
N VAL A 143 15.21 -2.70 0.09
CA VAL A 143 14.03 -3.04 -0.70
C VAL A 143 14.40 -3.30 -2.15
N GLU A 144 14.02 -4.46 -2.65
CA GLU A 144 14.11 -4.84 -4.05
C GLU A 144 12.70 -4.91 -4.66
N ILE A 145 12.57 -4.54 -5.92
CA ILE A 145 11.29 -4.49 -6.63
C ILE A 145 11.38 -5.34 -7.90
N LEU A 146 10.48 -6.30 -8.01
CA LEU A 146 10.24 -7.04 -9.25
C LEU A 146 8.91 -6.55 -9.86
N ASN A 147 9.02 -5.72 -10.89
CA ASN A 147 7.88 -5.36 -11.72
C ASN A 147 7.57 -6.48 -12.73
N ARG A 148 6.34 -6.55 -13.19
CA ARG A 148 5.87 -7.54 -14.17
C ARG A 148 5.98 -8.99 -13.69
N VAL A 149 5.87 -9.19 -12.38
CA VAL A 149 5.82 -10.52 -11.77
C VAL A 149 4.48 -10.73 -11.09
N ASN A 150 3.69 -11.65 -11.61
CA ASN A 150 2.41 -12.04 -11.04
C ASN A 150 2.61 -13.21 -10.08
N ILE A 151 2.36 -13.00 -8.80
CA ILE A 151 2.34 -14.09 -7.82
C ILE A 151 1.05 -14.88 -8.00
N ILE A 152 1.18 -16.20 -8.14
CA ILE A 152 0.09 -17.10 -8.49
C ILE A 152 -0.29 -18.06 -7.37
N ASP A 153 0.64 -18.35 -6.45
CA ASP A 153 0.37 -19.26 -5.33
C ASP A 153 1.39 -19.06 -4.20
N PHE A 154 1.07 -19.56 -3.03
CA PHE A 154 1.97 -19.59 -1.87
C PHE A 154 2.74 -20.90 -1.79
N ALA A 155 4.02 -20.81 -1.44
CA ALA A 155 4.80 -21.96 -1.03
C ALA A 155 4.49 -22.29 0.43
N VAL A 156 3.78 -23.41 0.67
CA VAL A 156 3.38 -23.83 2.01
C VAL A 156 4.10 -25.11 2.39
N LYS A 157 4.65 -25.17 3.59
CA LYS A 157 5.26 -26.36 4.18
C LYS A 157 4.82 -26.46 5.64
N GLU A 158 4.35 -27.64 6.07
CA GLU A 158 3.93 -27.89 7.44
C GLU A 158 2.92 -26.83 7.95
N ASN A 159 1.94 -26.50 7.11
CA ASN A 159 0.92 -25.48 7.36
C ASN A 159 1.47 -24.04 7.64
N LYS A 160 2.69 -23.75 7.18
CA LYS A 160 3.32 -22.43 7.27
C LYS A 160 3.71 -21.92 5.90
N ILE A 161 3.48 -20.66 5.64
CA ILE A 161 3.93 -20.00 4.40
C ILE A 161 5.45 -19.84 4.47
N ASN A 162 6.15 -20.34 3.44
CA ASN A 162 7.59 -20.25 3.27
C ASN A 162 8.00 -19.36 2.08
N GLY A 163 7.04 -18.72 1.43
CA GLY A 163 7.26 -17.90 0.25
C GLY A 163 6.13 -17.99 -0.74
N ALA A 164 6.43 -17.81 -2.02
CA ALA A 164 5.43 -17.81 -3.09
C ALA A 164 6.02 -18.26 -4.44
N TYR A 165 5.13 -18.55 -5.37
CA TYR A 165 5.42 -18.83 -6.77
C TYR A 165 4.91 -17.67 -7.63
N GLY A 166 5.71 -17.28 -8.62
CA GLY A 166 5.36 -16.18 -9.52
C GLY A 166 5.68 -16.48 -10.97
N ILE A 167 5.02 -15.77 -11.87
CA ILE A 167 5.26 -15.80 -13.31
C ILE A 167 5.64 -14.41 -13.77
N GLY A 168 6.75 -14.31 -14.48
CA GLY A 168 7.14 -13.10 -15.18
C GLY A 168 6.24 -12.90 -16.41
N ILE A 169 5.57 -11.76 -16.46
CA ILE A 169 4.55 -11.48 -17.49
C ILE A 169 5.21 -11.24 -18.87
N GLU A 170 6.42 -10.72 -18.87
CA GLU A 170 7.12 -10.29 -20.10
C GLU A 170 8.37 -11.13 -20.44
N ASN A 171 8.81 -12.04 -19.56
CA ASN A 171 10.13 -12.67 -19.68
C ASN A 171 10.15 -14.21 -19.62
N ASP A 172 9.01 -14.87 -19.76
CA ASP A 172 8.87 -16.35 -19.71
C ASP A 172 9.62 -17.01 -18.54
N THR A 173 9.57 -16.37 -17.36
CA THR A 173 10.29 -16.83 -16.16
C THR A 173 9.32 -17.29 -15.10
N PHE A 174 9.60 -18.46 -14.51
CA PHE A 174 8.93 -18.94 -13.30
C PHE A 174 9.79 -18.65 -12.08
N TYR A 175 9.22 -17.89 -11.13
CA TYR A 175 9.89 -17.50 -9.89
C TYR A 175 9.50 -18.41 -8.74
N ILE A 176 10.52 -18.90 -8.02
CA ILE A 176 10.38 -19.60 -6.73
C ILE A 176 11.00 -18.70 -5.68
N ILE A 177 10.16 -18.06 -4.88
CA ILE A 177 10.58 -17.05 -3.91
C ILE A 177 10.47 -17.61 -2.51
N LYS A 178 11.59 -17.79 -1.81
CA LYS A 178 11.61 -18.11 -0.38
C LYS A 178 11.48 -16.82 0.44
N ALA A 179 10.61 -16.83 1.45
CA ALA A 179 10.45 -15.71 2.38
C ALA A 179 10.16 -16.21 3.79
N LYS A 180 10.65 -15.49 4.81
CA LYS A 180 10.35 -15.78 6.22
C LYS A 180 8.97 -15.27 6.63
N ALA A 181 8.50 -14.20 5.97
CA ALA A 181 7.17 -13.63 6.14
C ALA A 181 6.64 -13.13 4.79
N VAL A 182 5.31 -13.13 4.64
CA VAL A 182 4.64 -12.62 3.44
C VAL A 182 3.57 -11.60 3.84
N ILE A 183 3.59 -10.45 3.19
CA ILE A 183 2.56 -9.42 3.29
C ILE A 183 1.77 -9.42 1.99
N VAL A 184 0.45 -9.62 2.10
CA VAL A 184 -0.47 -9.59 0.97
C VAL A 184 -1.06 -8.18 0.85
N ALA A 185 -0.67 -7.44 -0.19
CA ALA A 185 -1.08 -6.07 -0.46
C ALA A 185 -1.73 -5.93 -1.86
N THR A 186 -2.51 -6.92 -2.26
CA THR A 186 -3.06 -7.09 -3.61
C THR A 186 -4.25 -6.18 -3.92
N GLY A 187 -4.71 -5.39 -2.96
CA GLY A 187 -5.87 -4.50 -3.12
C GLY A 187 -7.21 -5.23 -2.95
N GLY A 188 -8.28 -4.55 -3.32
CA GLY A 188 -9.63 -5.08 -3.23
C GLY A 188 -9.95 -6.12 -4.32
N ALA A 189 -10.94 -6.97 -4.07
CA ALA A 189 -11.37 -8.08 -4.93
C ALA A 189 -12.36 -7.64 -6.04
N ALA A 190 -12.46 -6.35 -6.34
CA ALA A 190 -13.47 -5.81 -7.28
C ALA A 190 -13.44 -6.48 -8.67
N GLY A 191 -12.27 -6.89 -9.15
CA GLY A 191 -12.13 -7.59 -10.43
C GLY A 191 -12.65 -9.03 -10.45
N LEU A 192 -13.06 -9.58 -9.31
CA LEU A 192 -13.64 -10.93 -9.22
C LEU A 192 -15.16 -10.93 -9.40
N TYR A 193 -15.80 -9.79 -9.32
CA TYR A 193 -17.25 -9.66 -9.42
C TYR A 193 -17.64 -9.02 -10.75
N LYS A 194 -18.74 -9.49 -11.33
CA LYS A 194 -19.33 -8.83 -12.49
C LYS A 194 -19.92 -7.48 -12.05
N PRO A 195 -19.72 -6.41 -12.80
CA PRO A 195 -20.46 -5.17 -12.57
C PRO A 195 -21.96 -5.45 -12.74
N ASN A 196 -22.77 -4.96 -11.81
CA ASN A 196 -24.23 -4.99 -11.91
C ASN A 196 -24.71 -3.89 -12.85
#